data_50ec09a8baa1342aed27d74a7a3e7d36
#
_entry.id   50ec09a8baa1342aed27d74a7a3e7d36
#
_cell.length_a   1.000
_cell.length_b   1.000
_cell.length_c   1.000
_cell.angle_alpha   90.00
_cell.angle_beta   90.00
_cell.angle_gamma   90.00
#
_symmetry.space_group_name_H-M   'P 1'
#
loop_
_entity.id
_entity.type
_entity.pdbx_description
1 polymer ?
#
loop_
_entity_poly.entity_id
_entity_poly.type
_entity_poly.pdbx_seq_one_letter_code
_entity_poly.pdbx_strand_id
1 'polypeptide(L)'
;MSLSALFDLSGRRALVTGGNSGIGEAMARALGLAGARVLLVARREAELTAAAKRLAAEGIDAQWLAADLCDTAALQGLGMAAEGRLGGVDILVNAAGVNLRQPFGEVTPAAWQTQLALHLGAPFFLVQALAPGMAERGWGRIVNIASLQSYRAFANSAPYGAGKGGAVQLTRAMAQEWGSKGITCNAIGPGFFPTALTAPVFDDAALSAHHARQTCIGRNGRLDDLHGVTVFLASDASAYITGQTLMVDGGYTAR
;
A
#
# COMPACT_ATOMS: atom_id res chain seq x y z
N MET A 1 -0.52 4.57 29.40
CA MET A 1 0.09 3.99 28.16
C MET A 1 1.29 4.87 27.81
N SER A 2 2.47 4.30 27.53
CA SER A 2 3.63 5.10 27.10
C SER A 2 3.46 5.51 25.62
N LEU A 3 4.11 6.57 25.19
CA LEU A 3 4.08 7.00 23.78
C LEU A 3 4.62 5.88 22.85
N SER A 4 5.66 5.18 23.27
CA SER A 4 6.22 4.04 22.50
C SER A 4 5.23 2.90 22.33
N ALA A 5 4.40 2.63 23.33
CA ALA A 5 3.38 1.58 23.24
C ALA A 5 2.27 1.87 22.23
N LEU A 6 2.05 3.15 21.86
CA LEU A 6 1.10 3.51 20.81
C LEU A 6 1.54 3.04 19.42
N PHE A 7 2.85 2.91 19.20
CA PHE A 7 3.45 2.50 17.93
C PHE A 7 3.87 1.02 17.90
N ASP A 8 3.69 0.30 19.02
CA ASP A 8 4.05 -1.12 19.12
C ASP A 8 3.05 -1.98 18.35
N LEU A 9 3.59 -2.81 17.45
CA LEU A 9 2.83 -3.77 16.65
C LEU A 9 3.11 -5.22 17.06
N SER A 10 3.72 -5.46 18.21
CA SER A 10 3.97 -6.80 18.75
C SER A 10 2.67 -7.61 18.82
N GLY A 11 2.71 -8.83 18.27
CA GLY A 11 1.54 -9.70 18.18
C GLY A 11 0.56 -9.36 17.06
N ARG A 12 0.73 -8.26 16.32
CA ARG A 12 -0.09 -7.92 15.14
C ARG A 12 0.37 -8.69 13.90
N ARG A 13 -0.57 -8.92 12.99
CA ARG A 13 -0.41 -9.73 11.78
C ARG A 13 -0.75 -8.87 10.57
N ALA A 14 0.23 -8.64 9.72
CA ALA A 14 0.14 -7.74 8.58
C ALA A 14 0.19 -8.50 7.24
N LEU A 15 -0.79 -8.25 6.39
CA LEU A 15 -0.79 -8.65 4.98
C LEU A 15 -0.38 -7.45 4.13
N VAL A 16 0.66 -7.60 3.31
CA VAL A 16 1.15 -6.53 2.43
C VAL A 16 1.14 -7.00 0.97
N THR A 17 0.25 -6.42 0.17
CA THR A 17 0.24 -6.67 -1.27
C THR A 17 1.34 -5.85 -1.97
N GLY A 18 1.97 -6.41 -3.00
CA GLY A 18 3.15 -5.78 -3.62
C GLY A 18 4.38 -5.76 -2.69
N GLY A 19 4.40 -6.61 -1.65
CA GLY A 19 5.44 -6.64 -0.63
C GLY A 19 6.79 -7.20 -1.08
N ASN A 20 6.93 -7.59 -2.36
CA ASN A 20 8.16 -8.15 -2.92
C ASN A 20 9.21 -7.10 -3.30
N SER A 21 8.85 -5.81 -3.38
CA SER A 21 9.78 -4.73 -3.80
C SER A 21 9.25 -3.34 -3.48
N GLY A 22 10.13 -2.34 -3.56
CA GLY A 22 9.78 -0.91 -3.53
C GLY A 22 8.98 -0.49 -2.30
N ILE A 23 7.89 0.28 -2.52
CA ILE A 23 7.05 0.82 -1.44
C ILE A 23 6.46 -0.29 -0.57
N GLY A 24 5.93 -1.35 -1.19
CA GLY A 24 5.33 -2.46 -0.43
C GLY A 24 6.33 -3.16 0.48
N GLU A 25 7.53 -3.44 -0.02
CA GLU A 25 8.61 -4.05 0.79
C GLU A 25 9.07 -3.11 1.92
N ALA A 26 9.23 -1.81 1.63
CA ALA A 26 9.60 -0.83 2.65
C ALA A 26 8.55 -0.72 3.77
N MET A 27 7.26 -0.76 3.40
CA MET A 27 6.17 -0.77 4.38
C MET A 27 6.13 -2.08 5.19
N ALA A 28 6.32 -3.24 4.54
CA ALA A 28 6.41 -4.52 5.22
C ALA A 28 7.57 -4.53 6.24
N ARG A 29 8.74 -3.99 5.84
CA ARG A 29 9.90 -3.82 6.71
C ARG A 29 9.58 -2.95 7.93
N ALA A 30 8.91 -1.79 7.71
CA ALA A 30 8.53 -0.90 8.79
C ALA A 30 7.59 -1.58 9.81
N LEU A 31 6.59 -2.31 9.32
CA LEU A 31 5.66 -3.07 10.16
C LEU A 31 6.38 -4.16 10.96
N GLY A 32 7.28 -4.90 10.31
CA GLY A 32 8.08 -5.94 10.96
C GLY A 32 9.02 -5.40 12.02
N LEU A 33 9.71 -4.29 11.74
CA LEU A 33 10.57 -3.61 12.72
C LEU A 33 9.79 -3.07 13.93
N ALA A 34 8.51 -2.75 13.74
CA ALA A 34 7.61 -2.38 14.82
C ALA A 34 6.99 -3.58 15.57
N GLY A 35 7.36 -4.83 15.22
CA GLY A 35 6.98 -6.05 15.92
C GLY A 35 5.88 -6.89 15.26
N ALA A 36 5.35 -6.48 14.10
CA ALA A 36 4.33 -7.27 13.40
C ALA A 36 4.93 -8.49 12.68
N ARG A 37 4.18 -9.59 12.63
CA ARG A 37 4.41 -10.67 11.66
C ARG A 37 3.91 -10.23 10.30
N VAL A 38 4.68 -10.44 9.24
CA VAL A 38 4.30 -9.96 7.91
C VAL A 38 4.12 -11.09 6.90
N LEU A 39 3.06 -11.01 6.10
CA LEU A 39 2.79 -11.87 4.96
C LEU A 39 2.84 -11.04 3.69
N LEU A 40 3.81 -11.32 2.83
CA LEU A 40 4.01 -10.65 1.55
C LEU A 40 3.16 -11.33 0.47
N VAL A 41 2.45 -10.55 -0.34
CA VAL A 41 1.69 -11.08 -1.47
C VAL A 41 2.10 -10.38 -2.76
N ALA A 42 2.48 -11.15 -3.77
CA ALA A 42 2.74 -10.70 -5.13
C ALA A 42 2.67 -11.91 -6.09
N ARG A 43 2.90 -11.68 -7.39
CA ARG A 43 2.84 -12.76 -8.40
C ARG A 43 4.11 -13.61 -8.49
N ARG A 44 5.27 -13.01 -8.25
CA ARG A 44 6.58 -13.62 -8.56
C ARG A 44 7.19 -14.26 -7.31
N GLU A 45 7.18 -15.58 -7.26
CA GLU A 45 7.66 -16.36 -6.10
C GLU A 45 9.14 -16.12 -5.80
N ALA A 46 9.99 -16.04 -6.83
CA ALA A 46 11.43 -15.82 -6.64
C ALA A 46 11.71 -14.49 -5.94
N GLU A 47 10.98 -13.42 -6.32
CA GLU A 47 11.12 -12.10 -5.70
C GLU A 47 10.54 -12.08 -4.28
N LEU A 48 9.41 -12.75 -4.05
CA LEU A 48 8.82 -12.90 -2.72
C LEU A 48 9.76 -13.64 -1.78
N THR A 49 10.36 -14.75 -2.25
CA THR A 49 11.36 -15.51 -1.48
C THR A 49 12.57 -14.64 -1.14
N ALA A 50 13.06 -13.86 -2.09
CA ALA A 50 14.18 -12.95 -1.86
C ALA A 50 13.85 -11.84 -0.85
N ALA A 51 12.65 -11.24 -0.98
CA ALA A 51 12.18 -10.21 -0.05
C ALA A 51 12.01 -10.77 1.38
N ALA A 52 11.36 -11.93 1.52
CA ALA A 52 11.21 -12.57 2.83
C ALA A 52 12.56 -12.89 3.48
N LYS A 53 13.56 -13.33 2.69
CA LYS A 53 14.93 -13.56 3.19
C LYS A 53 15.60 -12.26 3.66
N ARG A 54 15.43 -11.15 2.94
CA ARG A 54 15.96 -9.85 3.38
C ARG A 54 15.36 -9.41 4.70
N LEU A 55 14.03 -9.51 4.84
CA LEU A 55 13.33 -9.17 6.07
C LEU A 55 13.73 -10.09 7.23
N ALA A 56 13.85 -11.39 6.99
CA ALA A 56 14.28 -12.36 8.00
C ALA A 56 15.73 -12.09 8.49
N ALA A 57 16.62 -11.61 7.62
CA ALA A 57 17.98 -11.20 8.00
C ALA A 57 18.00 -10.00 8.97
N GLU A 58 16.92 -9.21 9.02
CA GLU A 58 16.71 -8.13 9.99
C GLU A 58 15.91 -8.58 11.24
N GLY A 59 15.66 -9.90 11.40
CA GLY A 59 14.91 -10.45 12.52
C GLY A 59 13.39 -10.36 12.39
N ILE A 60 12.87 -10.02 11.21
CA ILE A 60 11.43 -9.88 10.96
C ILE A 60 10.83 -11.25 10.62
N ASP A 61 9.73 -11.63 11.29
CA ASP A 61 8.93 -12.82 10.93
C ASP A 61 8.15 -12.53 9.64
N ALA A 62 8.74 -12.92 8.50
CA ALA A 62 8.23 -12.67 7.17
C ALA A 62 7.93 -13.96 6.41
N GLN A 63 6.69 -14.09 5.97
CA GLN A 63 6.20 -15.17 5.12
C GLN A 63 5.69 -14.60 3.80
N TRP A 64 5.35 -15.46 2.83
CA TRP A 64 4.79 -15.01 1.57
C TRP A 64 3.78 -15.98 0.96
N LEU A 65 2.90 -15.45 0.10
CA LEU A 65 1.98 -16.16 -0.78
C LEU A 65 2.08 -15.57 -2.18
N ALA A 66 2.18 -16.43 -3.19
CA ALA A 66 2.09 -15.99 -4.59
C ALA A 66 0.61 -15.93 -5.02
N ALA A 67 0.19 -14.78 -5.56
CA ALA A 67 -1.16 -14.59 -6.10
C ALA A 67 -1.19 -13.49 -7.16
N ASP A 68 -2.06 -13.65 -8.17
CA ASP A 68 -2.41 -12.57 -9.09
C ASP A 68 -3.59 -11.76 -8.54
N LEU A 69 -3.32 -10.54 -8.16
CA LEU A 69 -4.33 -9.63 -7.60
C LEU A 69 -5.29 -9.06 -8.67
N CYS A 70 -5.02 -9.27 -9.95
CA CYS A 70 -5.96 -8.93 -11.02
C CYS A 70 -7.07 -9.98 -11.17
N ASP A 71 -6.87 -11.19 -10.68
CA ASP A 71 -7.93 -12.20 -10.57
C ASP A 71 -8.78 -11.91 -9.33
N THR A 72 -9.72 -11.00 -9.49
CA THR A 72 -10.59 -10.56 -8.39
C THR A 72 -11.49 -11.66 -7.85
N ALA A 73 -11.78 -12.70 -8.61
CA ALA A 73 -12.56 -13.85 -8.16
C ALA A 73 -11.80 -14.73 -7.15
N ALA A 74 -10.47 -14.77 -7.25
CA ALA A 74 -9.62 -15.54 -6.34
C ALA A 74 -9.33 -14.83 -5.01
N LEU A 75 -9.64 -13.54 -4.86
CA LEU A 75 -9.20 -12.73 -3.71
C LEU A 75 -9.84 -13.13 -2.38
N GLN A 76 -11.07 -13.65 -2.40
CA GLN A 76 -11.68 -14.20 -1.19
C GLN A 76 -10.89 -15.42 -0.69
N GLY A 77 -10.51 -16.32 -1.58
CA GLY A 77 -9.66 -17.48 -1.26
C GLY A 77 -8.27 -17.05 -0.76
N LEU A 78 -7.71 -16.01 -1.37
CA LEU A 78 -6.44 -15.43 -0.89
C LEU A 78 -6.57 -14.88 0.53
N GLY A 79 -7.65 -14.17 0.85
CA GLY A 79 -7.93 -13.68 2.20
C GLY A 79 -7.98 -14.82 3.22
N MET A 80 -8.73 -15.87 2.92
CA MET A 80 -8.82 -17.08 3.76
C MET A 80 -7.46 -17.76 3.95
N ALA A 81 -6.67 -17.89 2.89
CA ALA A 81 -5.33 -18.47 2.95
C ALA A 81 -4.38 -17.63 3.82
N ALA A 82 -4.48 -16.30 3.72
CA ALA A 82 -3.70 -15.37 4.55
C ALA A 82 -4.08 -15.48 6.03
N GLU A 83 -5.38 -15.52 6.35
CA GLU A 83 -5.84 -15.73 7.73
C GLU A 83 -5.39 -17.09 8.28
N GLY A 84 -5.49 -18.15 7.50
CA GLY A 84 -5.02 -19.47 7.91
C GLY A 84 -3.51 -19.50 8.17
N ARG A 85 -2.71 -18.79 7.36
CA ARG A 85 -1.25 -18.74 7.51
C ARG A 85 -0.78 -17.92 8.70
N LEU A 86 -1.43 -16.80 8.98
CA LEU A 86 -1.08 -15.90 10.08
C LEU A 86 -1.85 -16.17 11.39
N GLY A 87 -2.94 -16.93 11.33
CA GLY A 87 -3.89 -17.07 12.44
C GLY A 87 -4.82 -15.86 12.57
N GLY A 88 -5.11 -15.18 11.44
CA GLY A 88 -5.88 -13.95 11.30
C GLY A 88 -5.05 -12.82 10.70
N VAL A 89 -5.70 -11.77 10.22
CA VAL A 89 -5.05 -10.56 9.67
C VAL A 89 -5.58 -9.35 10.43
N ASP A 90 -4.70 -8.52 10.98
CA ASP A 90 -5.03 -7.31 11.74
C ASP A 90 -4.73 -6.05 10.93
N ILE A 91 -3.71 -6.09 10.06
CA ILE A 91 -3.26 -4.97 9.24
C ILE A 91 -3.27 -5.42 7.78
N LEU A 92 -3.93 -4.65 6.91
CA LEU A 92 -3.90 -4.84 5.46
C LEU A 92 -3.26 -3.61 4.80
N VAL A 93 -2.16 -3.83 4.05
CA VAL A 93 -1.54 -2.80 3.22
C VAL A 93 -1.74 -3.14 1.75
N ASN A 94 -2.53 -2.35 1.06
CA ASN A 94 -2.78 -2.45 -0.37
C ASN A 94 -1.74 -1.61 -1.14
N ALA A 95 -0.52 -2.16 -1.33
CA ALA A 95 0.59 -1.48 -1.99
C ALA A 95 0.87 -1.98 -3.42
N ALA A 96 0.22 -3.05 -3.87
CA ALA A 96 0.35 -3.50 -5.24
C ALA A 96 -0.15 -2.45 -6.23
N GLY A 97 0.60 -2.24 -7.32
CA GLY A 97 0.24 -1.26 -8.32
C GLY A 97 1.05 -1.38 -9.60
N VAL A 98 0.48 -0.89 -10.69
CA VAL A 98 1.12 -0.80 -12.01
C VAL A 98 0.67 0.48 -12.70
N ASN A 99 1.57 1.11 -13.46
CA ASN A 99 1.22 2.18 -14.40
C ASN A 99 1.72 1.78 -15.78
N LEU A 100 0.80 1.40 -16.67
CA LEU A 100 1.15 0.89 -18.00
C LEU A 100 1.55 1.98 -18.99
N ARG A 101 1.33 3.25 -18.65
CA ARG A 101 1.76 4.44 -19.40
C ARG A 101 1.50 4.32 -20.91
N GLN A 102 0.30 4.64 -21.31
CA GLN A 102 -0.13 4.64 -22.71
C GLN A 102 -0.68 6.01 -23.10
N PRO A 103 -0.42 6.52 -24.31
CA PRO A 103 -1.15 7.66 -24.86
C PRO A 103 -2.65 7.45 -24.74
N PHE A 104 -3.42 8.51 -24.48
CA PHE A 104 -4.85 8.40 -24.18
C PHE A 104 -5.62 7.63 -25.26
N GLY A 105 -5.33 7.89 -26.55
CA GLY A 105 -5.98 7.22 -27.69
C GLY A 105 -5.54 5.76 -27.91
N GLU A 106 -4.52 5.29 -27.20
CA GLU A 106 -3.96 3.93 -27.34
C GLU A 106 -4.30 3.03 -26.16
N VAL A 107 -5.02 3.55 -25.17
CA VAL A 107 -5.43 2.76 -23.99
C VAL A 107 -6.40 1.68 -24.43
N THR A 108 -5.99 0.42 -24.29
CA THR A 108 -6.84 -0.71 -24.60
C THR A 108 -7.81 -1.05 -23.44
N PRO A 109 -8.99 -1.65 -23.72
CA PRO A 109 -9.89 -2.13 -22.66
C PRO A 109 -9.19 -3.08 -21.67
N ALA A 110 -8.29 -3.95 -22.12
CA ALA A 110 -7.53 -4.85 -21.27
C ALA A 110 -6.58 -4.09 -20.33
N ALA A 111 -5.84 -3.09 -20.84
CA ALA A 111 -4.96 -2.25 -20.03
C ALA A 111 -5.74 -1.43 -19.00
N TRP A 112 -6.91 -0.91 -19.38
CA TRP A 112 -7.84 -0.24 -18.48
C TRP A 112 -8.29 -1.16 -17.36
N GLN A 113 -8.84 -2.34 -17.70
CA GLN A 113 -9.35 -3.32 -16.75
C GLN A 113 -8.26 -3.80 -15.78
N THR A 114 -7.07 -4.12 -16.29
CA THR A 114 -5.93 -4.54 -15.46
C THR A 114 -5.58 -3.50 -14.39
N GLN A 115 -5.52 -2.22 -14.77
CA GLN A 115 -5.19 -1.17 -13.82
C GLN A 115 -6.31 -0.95 -12.79
N LEU A 116 -7.58 -0.96 -13.20
CA LEU A 116 -8.69 -0.83 -12.26
C LEU A 116 -8.86 -2.06 -11.37
N ALA A 117 -8.69 -3.27 -11.89
CA ALA A 117 -8.70 -4.49 -11.09
C ALA A 117 -7.64 -4.42 -9.98
N LEU A 118 -6.42 -3.98 -10.30
CA LEU A 118 -5.33 -3.93 -9.33
C LEU A 118 -5.48 -2.76 -8.33
N HIS A 119 -5.92 -1.57 -8.79
CA HIS A 119 -5.97 -0.37 -7.93
C HIS A 119 -7.26 -0.23 -7.13
N LEU A 120 -8.36 -0.82 -7.57
CA LEU A 120 -9.67 -0.74 -6.95
C LEU A 120 -10.24 -2.10 -6.57
N GLY A 121 -10.26 -3.03 -7.53
CA GLY A 121 -10.81 -4.38 -7.31
C GLY A 121 -10.06 -5.12 -6.21
N ALA A 122 -8.73 -5.20 -6.28
CA ALA A 122 -7.94 -5.92 -5.30
C ALA A 122 -8.11 -5.34 -3.87
N PRO A 123 -7.96 -4.03 -3.62
CA PRO A 123 -8.25 -3.46 -2.30
C PRO A 123 -9.67 -3.73 -1.81
N PHE A 124 -10.67 -3.60 -2.69
CA PHE A 124 -12.07 -3.82 -2.31
C PHE A 124 -12.34 -5.25 -1.86
N PHE A 125 -11.98 -6.24 -2.68
CA PHE A 125 -12.28 -7.63 -2.39
C PHE A 125 -11.43 -8.22 -1.27
N LEU A 126 -10.18 -7.76 -1.09
CA LEU A 126 -9.38 -8.13 0.08
C LEU A 126 -9.96 -7.57 1.38
N VAL A 127 -10.44 -6.33 1.38
CA VAL A 127 -11.13 -5.76 2.54
C VAL A 127 -12.44 -6.53 2.81
N GLN A 128 -13.21 -6.85 1.77
CA GLN A 128 -14.43 -7.66 1.93
C GLN A 128 -14.14 -9.03 2.56
N ALA A 129 -13.01 -9.65 2.23
CA ALA A 129 -12.61 -10.95 2.77
C ALA A 129 -12.09 -10.87 4.22
N LEU A 130 -11.34 -9.81 4.57
CA LEU A 130 -10.58 -9.74 5.83
C LEU A 130 -11.24 -8.89 6.92
N ALA A 131 -12.01 -7.87 6.53
CA ALA A 131 -12.61 -6.94 7.51
C ALA A 131 -13.62 -7.60 8.46
N PRO A 132 -14.40 -8.63 8.08
CA PRO A 132 -15.24 -9.34 9.04
C PRO A 132 -14.45 -9.91 10.23
N GLY A 133 -13.33 -10.60 9.98
CA GLY A 133 -12.47 -11.13 11.04
C GLY A 133 -11.81 -10.03 11.88
N MET A 134 -11.41 -8.90 11.27
CA MET A 134 -10.95 -7.72 12.01
C MET A 134 -12.06 -7.17 12.94
N ALA A 135 -13.29 -7.07 12.42
CA ALA A 135 -14.46 -6.57 13.17
C ALA A 135 -14.81 -7.46 14.36
N GLU A 136 -14.75 -8.79 14.20
CA GLU A 136 -14.96 -9.75 15.30
C GLU A 136 -13.94 -9.55 16.44
N ARG A 137 -12.69 -9.18 16.09
CA ARG A 137 -11.65 -8.86 17.07
C ARG A 137 -11.72 -7.43 17.60
N GLY A 138 -12.61 -6.59 17.05
CA GLY A 138 -12.77 -5.18 17.42
C GLY A 138 -11.57 -4.29 17.09
N TRP A 139 -10.68 -4.72 16.18
CA TRP A 139 -9.48 -3.99 15.80
C TRP A 139 -9.03 -4.33 14.38
N GLY A 140 -8.75 -3.31 13.59
CA GLY A 140 -8.17 -3.46 12.25
C GLY A 140 -7.57 -2.17 11.72
N ARG A 141 -6.57 -2.31 10.84
CA ARG A 141 -5.93 -1.18 10.16
C ARG A 141 -5.80 -1.49 8.67
N ILE A 142 -6.38 -0.65 7.83
CA ILE A 142 -6.30 -0.77 6.38
C ILE A 142 -5.58 0.45 5.83
N VAL A 143 -4.49 0.22 5.09
CA VAL A 143 -3.68 1.28 4.47
C VAL A 143 -3.63 1.05 2.97
N ASN A 144 -4.24 1.96 2.21
CA ASN A 144 -4.22 1.94 0.75
C ASN A 144 -3.11 2.84 0.21
N ILE A 145 -2.51 2.49 -0.92
CA ILE A 145 -1.56 3.37 -1.60
C ILE A 145 -2.28 4.18 -2.68
N ALA A 146 -2.44 5.47 -2.40
CA ALA A 146 -2.85 6.50 -3.33
C ALA A 146 -1.66 6.96 -4.20
N SER A 147 -1.66 8.19 -4.68
CA SER A 147 -0.61 8.76 -5.53
C SER A 147 -0.74 10.29 -5.60
N LEU A 148 0.29 10.98 -6.08
CA LEU A 148 0.15 12.33 -6.65
C LEU A 148 -0.99 12.37 -7.68
N GLN A 149 -1.15 11.30 -8.46
CA GLN A 149 -2.18 11.19 -9.49
C GLN A 149 -3.60 10.93 -8.95
N SER A 150 -3.76 10.85 -7.65
CA SER A 150 -5.09 10.94 -7.04
C SER A 150 -5.68 12.35 -7.11
N TYR A 151 -4.83 13.37 -7.27
CA TYR A 151 -5.19 14.79 -7.23
C TYR A 151 -4.66 15.59 -8.42
N ARG A 152 -3.69 15.06 -9.17
CA ARG A 152 -3.08 15.71 -10.33
C ARG A 152 -3.06 14.75 -11.51
N ALA A 153 -3.20 15.27 -12.72
CA ALA A 153 -3.07 14.49 -13.94
C ALA A 153 -1.62 14.52 -14.47
N PHE A 154 -1.17 13.37 -14.96
CA PHE A 154 0.08 13.24 -15.70
C PHE A 154 -0.18 12.64 -17.07
N ALA A 155 0.59 13.03 -18.07
CA ALA A 155 0.46 12.49 -19.43
C ALA A 155 0.62 10.97 -19.44
N ASN A 156 -0.07 10.32 -20.37
CA ASN A 156 0.00 8.87 -20.62
C ASN A 156 -0.36 7.98 -19.41
N SER A 157 -1.17 8.48 -18.49
CA SER A 157 -1.48 7.78 -17.23
C SER A 157 -2.96 7.85 -16.85
N ALA A 158 -3.87 8.05 -17.81
CA ALA A 158 -5.29 8.24 -17.51
C ALA A 158 -5.92 7.09 -16.69
N PRO A 159 -5.74 5.79 -17.03
CA PRO A 159 -6.29 4.70 -16.22
C PRO A 159 -5.68 4.62 -14.81
N TYR A 160 -4.39 4.90 -14.69
CA TYR A 160 -3.70 4.95 -13.40
C TYR A 160 -4.25 6.07 -12.51
N GLY A 161 -4.38 7.28 -13.07
CA GLY A 161 -4.96 8.43 -12.36
C GLY A 161 -6.40 8.17 -11.92
N ALA A 162 -7.23 7.59 -12.79
CA ALA A 162 -8.60 7.18 -12.47
C ALA A 162 -8.62 6.15 -11.31
N GLY A 163 -7.77 5.11 -11.37
CA GLY A 163 -7.64 4.13 -10.31
C GLY A 163 -7.17 4.73 -8.98
N LYS A 164 -6.18 5.63 -9.03
CA LYS A 164 -5.64 6.27 -7.81
C LYS A 164 -6.56 7.34 -7.23
N GLY A 165 -7.33 8.05 -8.06
CA GLY A 165 -8.44 8.90 -7.61
C GLY A 165 -9.54 8.10 -6.94
N GLY A 166 -9.93 6.98 -7.57
CA GLY A 166 -10.89 6.02 -7.01
C GLY A 166 -10.42 5.41 -5.69
N ALA A 167 -9.13 5.11 -5.53
CA ALA A 167 -8.57 4.57 -4.28
C ALA A 167 -8.76 5.51 -3.08
N VAL A 168 -8.70 6.83 -3.30
CA VAL A 168 -9.00 7.83 -2.26
C VAL A 168 -10.47 7.76 -1.84
N GLN A 169 -11.39 7.69 -2.80
CA GLN A 169 -12.81 7.60 -2.48
C GLN A 169 -13.18 6.23 -1.89
N LEU A 170 -12.57 5.15 -2.38
CA LEU A 170 -12.74 3.81 -1.83
C LEU A 170 -12.27 3.74 -0.36
N THR A 171 -11.17 4.43 -0.02
CA THR A 171 -10.68 4.53 1.37
C THR A 171 -11.73 5.18 2.28
N ARG A 172 -12.41 6.22 1.82
CA ARG A 172 -13.51 6.87 2.58
C ARG A 172 -14.71 5.94 2.75
N ALA A 173 -15.09 5.22 1.70
CA ALA A 173 -16.18 4.24 1.74
C ALA A 173 -15.89 3.12 2.75
N MET A 174 -14.66 2.58 2.74
CA MET A 174 -14.22 1.58 3.73
C MET A 174 -14.23 2.13 5.15
N ALA A 175 -13.78 3.37 5.36
CA ALA A 175 -13.79 4.02 6.66
C ALA A 175 -15.22 4.19 7.20
N GLN A 176 -16.17 4.58 6.33
CA GLN A 176 -17.59 4.73 6.68
C GLN A 176 -18.22 3.38 7.07
N GLU A 177 -17.91 2.31 6.34
CA GLU A 177 -18.49 0.98 6.57
C GLU A 177 -17.95 0.30 7.84
N TRP A 178 -16.66 0.44 8.09
CA TRP A 178 -15.95 -0.36 9.08
C TRP A 178 -15.55 0.39 10.35
N GLY A 179 -15.64 1.74 10.36
CA GLY A 179 -15.15 2.56 11.46
C GLY A 179 -15.80 2.25 12.80
N SER A 180 -17.11 2.04 12.85
CA SER A 180 -17.85 1.68 14.06
C SER A 180 -17.50 0.29 14.62
N LYS A 181 -16.77 -0.52 13.83
CA LYS A 181 -16.35 -1.89 14.18
C LYS A 181 -14.87 -1.95 14.63
N GLY A 182 -14.26 -0.79 14.95
CA GLY A 182 -12.88 -0.70 15.44
C GLY A 182 -11.81 -0.74 14.34
N ILE A 183 -12.20 -0.56 13.05
CA ILE A 183 -11.29 -0.60 11.92
C ILE A 183 -11.09 0.80 11.36
N THR A 184 -9.83 1.24 11.22
CA THR A 184 -9.50 2.47 10.49
C THR A 184 -9.03 2.15 9.09
N CYS A 185 -9.46 2.96 8.12
CA CYS A 185 -9.06 2.86 6.71
C CYS A 185 -8.49 4.19 6.26
N ASN A 186 -7.19 4.21 5.93
CA ASN A 186 -6.51 5.42 5.46
C ASN A 186 -5.70 5.13 4.20
N ALA A 187 -5.25 6.18 3.54
CA ALA A 187 -4.37 6.08 2.38
C ALA A 187 -3.07 6.87 2.60
N ILE A 188 -2.00 6.38 2.01
CA ILE A 188 -0.74 7.12 1.84
C ILE A 188 -0.66 7.53 0.37
N GLY A 189 -0.38 8.80 0.10
CA GLY A 189 -0.14 9.35 -1.23
C GLY A 189 1.36 9.63 -1.44
N PRO A 190 2.15 8.67 -1.98
CA PRO A 190 3.56 8.89 -2.19
C PRO A 190 3.83 9.89 -3.31
N GLY A 191 4.90 10.68 -3.15
CA GLY A 191 5.54 11.43 -4.22
C GLY A 191 6.38 10.51 -5.13
N PHE A 192 7.49 11.04 -5.65
CA PHE A 192 8.45 10.25 -6.43
C PHE A 192 9.43 9.53 -5.50
N PHE A 193 9.36 8.19 -5.50
CA PHE A 193 10.23 7.27 -4.77
C PHE A 193 10.94 6.33 -5.77
N PRO A 194 12.20 5.93 -5.53
CA PRO A 194 12.93 5.02 -6.42
C PRO A 194 12.34 3.60 -6.31
N THR A 195 11.61 3.20 -7.35
CA THR A 195 10.98 1.88 -7.48
C THR A 195 11.00 1.44 -8.94
N ALA A 196 10.72 0.19 -9.24
CA ALA A 196 10.60 -0.29 -10.62
C ALA A 196 9.55 0.51 -11.43
N LEU A 197 8.46 0.95 -10.80
CA LEU A 197 7.40 1.74 -11.46
C LEU A 197 7.89 3.14 -11.86
N THR A 198 8.82 3.71 -11.13
CA THR A 198 9.37 5.05 -11.34
C THR A 198 10.78 5.03 -11.92
N ALA A 199 11.32 3.86 -12.28
CA ALA A 199 12.62 3.72 -12.91
C ALA A 199 12.85 4.71 -14.08
N PRO A 200 11.90 4.94 -15.01
CA PRO A 200 12.08 5.93 -16.07
C PRO A 200 12.35 7.37 -15.60
N VAL A 201 11.95 7.70 -14.36
CA VAL A 201 12.24 9.01 -13.76
C VAL A 201 13.63 9.03 -13.11
N PHE A 202 14.01 7.94 -12.46
CA PHE A 202 15.26 7.89 -11.69
C PHE A 202 16.47 7.52 -12.56
N ASP A 203 16.25 6.86 -13.71
CA ASP A 203 17.27 6.56 -14.73
C ASP A 203 17.63 7.82 -15.55
N ASP A 204 16.78 8.85 -15.55
CA ASP A 204 17.02 10.17 -16.12
C ASP A 204 17.32 11.19 -15.02
N ALA A 205 18.60 11.57 -14.89
CA ALA A 205 19.05 12.50 -13.87
C ALA A 205 18.39 13.91 -13.98
N ALA A 206 18.10 14.37 -15.21
CA ALA A 206 17.45 15.67 -15.43
C ALA A 206 15.99 15.63 -15.00
N LEU A 207 15.28 14.54 -15.33
CA LEU A 207 13.89 14.33 -14.95
C LEU A 207 13.78 14.12 -13.42
N SER A 208 14.67 13.34 -12.83
CA SER A 208 14.76 13.15 -11.39
C SER A 208 14.97 14.49 -10.65
N ALA A 209 15.92 15.30 -11.12
CA ALA A 209 16.18 16.63 -10.59
C ALA A 209 14.99 17.58 -10.79
N HIS A 210 14.29 17.48 -11.93
CA HIS A 210 13.08 18.25 -12.19
C HIS A 210 12.02 17.96 -11.10
N HIS A 211 11.70 16.68 -10.84
CA HIS A 211 10.72 16.32 -9.83
C HIS A 211 11.16 16.68 -8.40
N ALA A 212 12.44 16.57 -8.08
CA ALA A 212 12.98 17.04 -6.81
C ALA A 212 12.70 18.54 -6.59
N ARG A 213 12.93 19.39 -7.61
CA ARG A 213 12.64 20.83 -7.55
C ARG A 213 11.14 21.17 -7.41
N GLN A 214 10.24 20.25 -7.77
CA GLN A 214 8.80 20.44 -7.58
C GLN A 214 8.36 20.18 -6.13
N THR A 215 9.19 19.58 -5.29
CA THR A 215 8.90 19.42 -3.87
C THR A 215 9.28 20.66 -3.07
N CYS A 216 8.57 20.94 -1.97
CA CYS A 216 8.95 22.02 -1.06
C CYS A 216 10.29 21.73 -0.34
N ILE A 217 10.60 20.45 -0.08
CA ILE A 217 11.83 20.04 0.61
C ILE A 217 13.02 19.84 -0.33
N GLY A 218 12.88 20.02 -1.65
CA GLY A 218 13.97 20.05 -2.63
C GLY A 218 14.59 18.69 -2.98
N ARG A 219 13.95 17.57 -2.63
CA ARG A 219 14.42 16.22 -2.98
C ARG A 219 13.29 15.25 -3.29
N ASN A 220 13.59 14.19 -4.01
CA ASN A 220 12.70 13.03 -4.14
C ASN A 220 12.67 12.23 -2.83
N GLY A 221 11.66 11.37 -2.68
CA GLY A 221 11.50 10.49 -1.53
C GLY A 221 12.57 9.40 -1.46
N ARG A 222 12.86 8.93 -0.26
CA ARG A 222 13.59 7.69 0.04
C ARG A 222 12.61 6.69 0.63
N LEU A 223 12.79 5.41 0.38
CA LEU A 223 11.85 4.39 0.89
C LEU A 223 11.68 4.45 2.41
N ASP A 224 12.73 4.83 3.14
CA ASP A 224 12.68 5.01 4.60
C ASP A 224 11.77 6.17 5.05
N ASP A 225 11.52 7.17 4.19
CA ASP A 225 10.56 8.26 4.50
C ASP A 225 9.13 7.73 4.69
N LEU A 226 8.84 6.50 4.24
CA LEU A 226 7.53 5.85 4.41
C LEU A 226 7.39 5.10 5.74
N HIS A 227 8.48 4.80 6.46
CA HIS A 227 8.44 3.94 7.64
C HIS A 227 7.57 4.53 8.75
N GLY A 228 7.81 5.79 9.12
CA GLY A 228 7.09 6.44 10.20
C GLY A 228 5.59 6.51 9.97
N VAL A 229 5.15 6.95 8.78
CA VAL A 229 3.73 7.05 8.44
C VAL A 229 3.06 5.68 8.35
N THR A 230 3.78 4.66 7.90
CA THR A 230 3.27 3.28 7.84
C THR A 230 2.96 2.76 9.24
N VAL A 231 3.91 2.84 10.16
CA VAL A 231 3.72 2.40 11.55
C VAL A 231 2.64 3.26 12.24
N PHE A 232 2.63 4.57 12.03
CA PHE A 232 1.60 5.47 12.54
C PHE A 232 0.20 5.04 12.14
N LEU A 233 -0.06 4.85 10.84
CA LEU A 233 -1.39 4.46 10.35
C LEU A 233 -1.76 3.01 10.68
N ALA A 234 -0.79 2.15 10.94
CA ALA A 234 -1.00 0.75 11.29
C ALA A 234 -1.13 0.48 12.80
N SER A 235 -1.01 1.50 13.65
CA SER A 235 -0.94 1.37 15.11
C SER A 235 -2.08 2.08 15.84
N ASP A 236 -2.04 2.07 17.16
CA ASP A 236 -3.01 2.79 18.00
C ASP A 236 -2.71 4.30 18.05
N ALA A 237 -1.54 4.75 17.56
CA ALA A 237 -1.20 6.17 17.43
C ALA A 237 -2.14 6.93 16.48
N SER A 238 -2.84 6.23 15.57
CA SER A 238 -3.81 6.79 14.64
C SER A 238 -5.26 6.32 14.89
N ALA A 239 -5.58 5.87 16.10
CA ALA A 239 -6.89 5.26 16.42
C ALA A 239 -8.11 6.14 16.11
N TYR A 240 -7.94 7.47 16.07
CA TYR A 240 -9.02 8.43 15.74
C TYR A 240 -8.86 9.05 14.35
N ILE A 241 -8.03 8.43 13.48
CA ILE A 241 -7.79 8.89 12.09
C ILE A 241 -8.32 7.81 11.14
N THR A 242 -9.35 8.14 10.37
CA THR A 242 -9.92 7.25 9.36
C THR A 242 -10.45 8.04 8.17
N GLY A 243 -10.50 7.43 6.98
CA GLY A 243 -10.94 8.04 5.73
C GLY A 243 -9.99 9.09 5.16
N GLN A 244 -8.76 9.21 5.69
CA GLN A 244 -7.82 10.25 5.31
C GLN A 244 -6.81 9.75 4.27
N THR A 245 -6.27 10.69 3.50
CA THR A 245 -5.10 10.46 2.64
C THR A 245 -3.97 11.36 3.11
N LEU A 246 -2.90 10.75 3.61
CA LEU A 246 -1.69 11.45 4.02
C LEU A 246 -0.71 11.49 2.85
N MET A 247 -0.45 12.69 2.32
CA MET A 247 0.56 12.87 1.27
C MET A 247 1.97 12.78 1.88
N VAL A 248 2.79 11.90 1.32
CA VAL A 248 4.21 11.72 1.65
C VAL A 248 5.00 12.04 0.38
N ASP A 249 5.03 13.30 0.03
CA ASP A 249 5.46 13.77 -1.29
C ASP A 249 6.45 14.96 -1.23
N GLY A 250 6.94 15.29 -0.04
CA GLY A 250 7.84 16.43 0.16
C GLY A 250 7.20 17.78 -0.13
N GLY A 251 5.86 17.88 -0.07
CA GLY A 251 5.12 19.09 -0.40
C GLY A 251 4.90 19.30 -1.90
N TYR A 252 5.03 18.26 -2.72
CA TYR A 252 4.77 18.34 -4.17
C TYR A 252 3.35 18.79 -4.48
N THR A 253 2.37 18.36 -3.71
CA THR A 253 0.96 18.73 -3.88
C THR A 253 0.57 20.02 -3.15
N ALA A 254 1.44 20.56 -2.32
CA ALA A 254 1.21 21.81 -1.60
C ALA A 254 1.55 23.08 -2.42
N ARG A 255 2.10 22.87 -3.64
CA ARG A 255 2.51 23.97 -4.57
C ARG A 255 1.54 24.06 -5.73
#